data_6fe89983e1cb07eb48b97a41933488a8
#
_entry.id   6fe89983e1cb07eb48b97a41933488a8
#
_cell.length_a   1.000
_cell.length_b   1.000
_cell.length_c   1.000
_cell.angle_alpha   90.00
_cell.angle_beta   90.00
_cell.angle_gamma   90.00
#
_symmetry.space_group_name_H-M   'P 1'
#
loop_
_entity.id
_entity.type
_entity.pdbx_description
1 polymer ?
#
loop_
_entity_poly.entity_id
_entity_poly.type
_entity_poly.pdbx_seq_one_letter_code
_entity_poly.pdbx_strand_id
1 'polypeptide(L)'
;MITVPYALYDAFSDHAFGGSQAGLVSDAEWLDAGTRQQIATEIGAPATGFITAISEHSISARFHSTKMEYPMCGHGTISLMTRMIEQGVVSWNGAASVEVELILPTTTASVEIHRRHDDRPLVMLDIKPPIFRQDSLDLAQLADLLSLRMTDYRLEYPVETAAGDFNHLVVPVSGLEAMRRINPHFEGLTQFCREHVVHTVAVFCTEVERSENALHVRDFCLLVGVLESAAAGTTNAALISYLVRNGIVSANGEQPVVINSEQGHEIERPSSIRSVVSVNDGKIVRLQVGGVATKFIDGELHLPERSQ
;
A
#
# COMPACT_ATOMS: atom_id res chain seq x y z
N MET A 1 -25.86 4.23 -24.95
CA MET A 1 -24.70 3.64 -24.25
C MET A 1 -23.68 4.75 -24.06
N ILE A 2 -23.17 4.93 -22.84
CA ILE A 2 -22.19 6.00 -22.52
C ILE A 2 -20.82 5.33 -22.40
N THR A 3 -19.83 5.92 -23.05
CA THR A 3 -18.44 5.41 -23.00
C THR A 3 -17.61 6.27 -22.06
N VAL A 4 -16.84 5.62 -21.18
CA VAL A 4 -16.00 6.28 -20.16
C VAL A 4 -14.58 5.72 -20.23
N PRO A 5 -13.53 6.56 -20.29
CA PRO A 5 -12.15 6.07 -20.32
C PRO A 5 -11.79 5.31 -19.05
N TYR A 6 -11.13 4.16 -19.24
CA TYR A 6 -10.70 3.26 -18.18
C TYR A 6 -9.25 2.84 -18.37
N ALA A 7 -8.53 2.66 -17.27
CA ALA A 7 -7.25 2.00 -17.27
C ALA A 7 -7.06 1.11 -16.03
N LEU A 8 -6.27 0.06 -16.15
CA LEU A 8 -5.82 -0.78 -15.03
C LEU A 8 -4.31 -0.65 -14.89
N TYR A 9 -3.87 -0.39 -13.67
CA TYR A 9 -2.47 -0.29 -13.30
C TYR A 9 -2.10 -1.33 -12.25
N ASP A 10 -0.85 -1.77 -12.29
CA ASP A 10 -0.18 -2.55 -11.25
C ASP A 10 0.70 -1.59 -10.44
N ALA A 11 0.20 -1.13 -9.28
CA ALA A 11 0.92 -0.23 -8.38
C ALA A 11 1.99 -0.98 -7.57
N PHE A 12 3.07 -0.28 -7.22
CA PHE A 12 4.25 -0.82 -6.57
C PHE A 12 5.01 -1.86 -7.42
N SER A 13 4.86 -1.79 -8.73
CA SER A 13 5.59 -2.68 -9.64
C SER A 13 6.09 -1.95 -10.88
N ASP A 14 7.33 -2.26 -11.26
CA ASP A 14 7.96 -1.83 -12.51
C ASP A 14 7.48 -2.66 -13.72
N HIS A 15 6.74 -3.73 -13.48
CA HIS A 15 6.33 -4.71 -14.49
C HIS A 15 4.85 -5.06 -14.33
N ALA A 16 4.21 -5.43 -15.43
CA ALA A 16 2.89 -6.04 -15.40
C ALA A 16 2.92 -7.37 -14.61
N PHE A 17 1.79 -7.75 -14.04
CA PHE A 17 1.58 -8.94 -13.22
C PHE A 17 2.25 -8.88 -11.83
N GLY A 18 2.74 -7.72 -11.40
CA GLY A 18 3.23 -7.50 -10.04
C GLY A 18 2.32 -6.56 -9.25
N GLY A 19 2.70 -6.30 -8.00
CA GLY A 19 2.09 -5.29 -7.15
C GLY A 19 0.59 -5.41 -6.92
N SER A 20 -0.03 -4.31 -6.53
CA SER A 20 -1.46 -4.22 -6.25
C SER A 20 -2.21 -3.51 -7.37
N GLN A 21 -3.29 -4.13 -7.87
CA GLN A 21 -4.06 -3.59 -8.98
C GLN A 21 -4.95 -2.42 -8.57
N ALA A 22 -5.01 -1.41 -9.44
CA ALA A 22 -5.97 -0.31 -9.33
C ALA A 22 -6.58 0.01 -10.68
N GLY A 23 -7.90 -0.06 -10.78
CA GLY A 23 -8.67 0.48 -11.89
C GLY A 23 -8.77 2.00 -11.77
N LEU A 24 -8.77 2.73 -12.89
CA LEU A 24 -8.97 4.17 -12.95
C LEU A 24 -10.02 4.52 -14.00
N VAL A 25 -11.06 5.19 -13.57
CA VAL A 25 -12.15 5.69 -14.39
C VAL A 25 -12.02 7.20 -14.48
N SER A 26 -11.78 7.72 -15.70
CA SER A 26 -11.73 9.16 -15.94
C SER A 26 -13.13 9.71 -16.20
N ASP A 27 -13.27 11.05 -16.15
CA ASP A 27 -14.54 11.75 -16.43
C ASP A 27 -15.74 11.22 -15.62
N ALA A 28 -15.49 10.93 -14.33
CA ALA A 28 -16.43 10.24 -13.44
C ALA A 28 -17.27 11.20 -12.58
N GLU A 29 -17.23 12.51 -12.84
CA GLU A 29 -17.96 13.53 -12.06
C GLU A 29 -19.46 13.26 -11.99
N TRP A 30 -20.05 12.86 -13.11
CA TRP A 30 -21.49 12.60 -13.24
C TRP A 30 -21.95 11.25 -12.68
N LEU A 31 -21.04 10.35 -12.32
CA LEU A 31 -21.37 9.06 -11.73
C LEU A 31 -21.79 9.23 -10.25
N ASP A 32 -22.97 8.72 -9.90
CA ASP A 32 -23.37 8.67 -8.50
C ASP A 32 -22.63 7.55 -7.71
N ALA A 33 -22.73 7.58 -6.39
CA ALA A 33 -22.04 6.64 -5.53
C ALA A 33 -22.41 5.17 -5.79
N GLY A 34 -23.70 4.89 -6.08
CA GLY A 34 -24.17 3.55 -6.39
C GLY A 34 -23.57 3.01 -7.68
N THR A 35 -23.58 3.84 -8.74
CA THR A 35 -22.98 3.49 -10.04
C THR A 35 -21.47 3.27 -9.92
N ARG A 36 -20.75 4.12 -9.17
CA ARG A 36 -19.32 3.90 -8.91
C ARG A 36 -19.07 2.57 -8.21
N GLN A 37 -19.89 2.23 -7.21
CA GLN A 37 -19.75 0.96 -6.50
C GLN A 37 -20.01 -0.24 -7.42
N GLN A 38 -21.02 -0.17 -8.28
CA GLN A 38 -21.31 -1.23 -9.26
C GLN A 38 -20.14 -1.42 -10.24
N ILE A 39 -19.60 -0.34 -10.78
CA ILE A 39 -18.43 -0.37 -11.67
C ILE A 39 -17.22 -1.00 -10.95
N ALA A 40 -16.93 -0.59 -9.72
CA ALA A 40 -15.82 -1.15 -8.94
C ALA A 40 -16.01 -2.65 -8.68
N THR A 41 -17.24 -3.10 -8.45
CA THR A 41 -17.58 -4.51 -8.25
C THR A 41 -17.38 -5.33 -9.53
N GLU A 42 -17.82 -4.80 -10.68
CA GLU A 42 -17.64 -5.46 -11.99
C GLU A 42 -16.18 -5.54 -12.43
N ILE A 43 -15.40 -4.49 -12.19
CA ILE A 43 -13.95 -4.48 -12.48
C ILE A 43 -13.23 -5.53 -11.61
N GLY A 44 -13.63 -5.71 -10.36
CA GLY A 44 -13.06 -6.69 -9.45
C GLY A 44 -11.65 -6.39 -8.96
N ALA A 45 -11.07 -5.22 -9.30
CA ALA A 45 -9.77 -4.81 -8.79
C ALA A 45 -9.83 -4.48 -7.28
N PRO A 46 -8.73 -4.68 -6.53
CA PRO A 46 -8.65 -4.31 -5.10
C PRO A 46 -9.05 -2.87 -4.81
N ALA A 47 -8.79 -1.96 -5.76
CA ALA A 47 -9.35 -0.61 -5.75
C ALA A 47 -9.69 -0.14 -7.17
N THR A 48 -10.72 0.71 -7.26
CA THR A 48 -11.04 1.50 -8.45
C THR A 48 -11.13 2.96 -8.06
N GLY A 49 -10.30 3.80 -8.69
CA GLY A 49 -10.29 5.24 -8.55
C GLY A 49 -11.18 5.90 -9.61
N PHE A 50 -12.04 6.81 -9.18
CA PHE A 50 -12.91 7.61 -10.02
C PHE A 50 -12.43 9.06 -9.96
N ILE A 51 -11.97 9.60 -11.09
CA ILE A 51 -11.50 10.97 -11.20
C ILE A 51 -12.72 11.85 -11.40
N THR A 52 -13.01 12.71 -10.41
CA THR A 52 -14.24 13.53 -10.40
C THR A 52 -14.00 14.99 -10.74
N ALA A 53 -12.79 15.51 -10.56
CA ALA A 53 -12.42 16.83 -11.06
C ALA A 53 -10.90 16.94 -11.21
N ILE A 54 -10.46 17.79 -12.12
CA ILE A 54 -9.06 18.14 -12.32
C ILE A 54 -8.94 19.66 -12.37
N SER A 55 -7.98 20.22 -11.64
CA SER A 55 -7.60 21.62 -11.72
C SER A 55 -6.10 21.77 -11.91
N GLU A 56 -5.58 22.98 -11.99
CA GLU A 56 -4.16 23.25 -12.24
C GLU A 56 -3.22 22.61 -11.20
N HIS A 57 -3.66 22.55 -9.94
CA HIS A 57 -2.83 22.06 -8.82
C HIS A 57 -3.48 20.96 -8.01
N SER A 58 -4.71 20.56 -8.33
CA SER A 58 -5.43 19.55 -7.55
C SER A 58 -6.19 18.57 -8.42
N ILE A 59 -6.36 17.36 -7.90
CA ILE A 59 -7.14 16.28 -8.49
C ILE A 59 -8.13 15.79 -7.45
N SER A 60 -9.41 15.73 -7.80
CA SER A 60 -10.43 15.14 -6.95
C SER A 60 -10.70 13.71 -7.38
N ALA A 61 -10.67 12.79 -6.43
CA ALA A 61 -10.91 11.38 -6.69
C ALA A 61 -11.71 10.69 -5.59
N ARG A 62 -12.32 9.57 -5.95
CA ARG A 62 -13.02 8.65 -5.06
C ARG A 62 -12.49 7.25 -5.29
N PHE A 63 -12.18 6.52 -4.24
CA PHE A 63 -11.68 5.17 -4.34
C PHE A 63 -12.70 4.17 -3.77
N HIS A 64 -12.96 3.12 -4.54
CA HIS A 64 -13.87 2.05 -4.12
C HIS A 64 -13.16 0.70 -4.19
N SER A 65 -13.38 -0.13 -3.19
CA SER A 65 -13.16 -1.57 -3.31
C SER A 65 -14.36 -2.21 -4.03
N THR A 66 -14.32 -3.51 -4.19
CA THR A 66 -15.49 -4.27 -4.67
C THR A 66 -16.70 -4.23 -3.71
N LYS A 67 -16.55 -3.67 -2.49
CA LYS A 67 -17.57 -3.70 -1.44
C LYS A 67 -17.95 -2.33 -0.90
N MET A 68 -17.03 -1.37 -0.88
CA MET A 68 -17.25 -0.08 -0.22
C MET A 68 -16.30 1.01 -0.74
N GLU A 69 -16.69 2.27 -0.50
CA GLU A 69 -15.81 3.42 -0.73
C GLU A 69 -14.72 3.48 0.36
N TYR A 70 -13.48 3.73 -0.06
CA TYR A 70 -12.35 3.98 0.83
C TYR A 70 -12.17 5.48 1.09
N PRO A 71 -11.85 5.90 2.30
CA PRO A 71 -11.51 7.28 2.58
C PRO A 71 -10.21 7.73 1.88
N MET A 72 -9.28 6.79 1.71
CA MET A 72 -8.02 6.93 0.97
C MET A 72 -7.53 5.57 0.49
N CYS A 73 -6.75 5.54 -0.60
CA CYS A 73 -6.19 4.32 -1.15
C CYS A 73 -4.79 4.56 -1.73
N GLY A 74 -3.74 4.03 -1.08
CA GLY A 74 -2.35 4.26 -1.48
C GLY A 74 -2.04 3.78 -2.90
N HIS A 75 -2.32 2.50 -3.23
CA HIS A 75 -2.06 1.95 -4.56
C HIS A 75 -2.94 2.61 -5.65
N GLY A 76 -4.16 2.98 -5.30
CA GLY A 76 -5.02 3.77 -6.18
C GLY A 76 -4.45 5.15 -6.47
N THR A 77 -3.90 5.82 -5.46
CA THR A 77 -3.27 7.15 -5.61
C THR A 77 -1.99 7.07 -6.45
N ILE A 78 -1.14 6.06 -6.23
CA ILE A 78 0.07 5.87 -7.05
C ILE A 78 -0.30 5.68 -8.52
N SER A 79 -1.28 4.83 -8.80
CA SER A 79 -1.79 4.60 -10.16
C SER A 79 -2.39 5.86 -10.78
N LEU A 80 -3.19 6.61 -10.00
CA LEU A 80 -3.82 7.85 -10.43
C LEU A 80 -2.77 8.90 -10.84
N MET A 81 -1.79 9.16 -9.99
CA MET A 81 -0.76 10.16 -10.26
C MET A 81 0.14 9.75 -11.43
N THR A 82 0.43 8.44 -11.56
CA THR A 82 1.14 7.91 -12.73
C THR A 82 0.37 8.20 -14.01
N ARG A 83 -0.96 7.92 -14.05
CA ARG A 83 -1.81 8.23 -15.20
C ARG A 83 -1.83 9.72 -15.51
N MET A 84 -1.90 10.59 -14.52
CA MET A 84 -1.92 12.05 -14.71
C MET A 84 -0.63 12.59 -15.34
N ILE A 85 0.50 12.03 -14.95
CA ILE A 85 1.80 12.34 -15.60
C ILE A 85 1.83 11.80 -17.03
N GLU A 86 1.43 10.54 -17.26
CA GLU A 86 1.42 9.92 -18.60
C GLU A 86 0.52 10.69 -19.58
N GLN A 87 -0.59 11.22 -19.11
CA GLN A 87 -1.53 12.02 -19.92
C GLN A 87 -1.12 13.49 -20.07
N GLY A 88 -0.04 13.93 -19.42
CA GLY A 88 0.41 15.32 -19.43
C GLY A 88 -0.49 16.30 -18.67
N VAL A 89 -1.44 15.79 -17.88
CA VAL A 89 -2.30 16.59 -16.98
C VAL A 89 -1.44 17.21 -15.87
N VAL A 90 -0.53 16.41 -15.31
CA VAL A 90 0.52 16.90 -14.41
C VAL A 90 1.83 16.91 -15.19
N SER A 91 2.50 18.05 -15.23
CA SER A 91 3.71 18.25 -16.01
C SER A 91 4.90 18.59 -15.12
N TRP A 92 6.06 18.08 -15.49
CA TRP A 92 7.31 18.32 -14.76
C TRP A 92 7.79 19.77 -14.81
N ASN A 93 7.49 20.50 -15.87
CA ASN A 93 7.92 21.90 -16.09
C ASN A 93 9.43 22.12 -15.83
N GLY A 94 10.26 21.09 -16.14
CA GLY A 94 11.69 21.10 -15.91
C GLY A 94 12.12 20.78 -14.46
N ALA A 95 11.18 20.57 -13.54
CA ALA A 95 11.47 20.20 -12.16
C ALA A 95 11.80 18.69 -12.00
N ALA A 96 12.57 18.36 -10.96
CA ALA A 96 12.87 16.98 -10.59
C ALA A 96 11.70 16.33 -9.81
N SER A 97 10.86 17.14 -9.18
CA SER A 97 9.63 16.71 -8.49
C SER A 97 8.53 17.75 -8.63
N VAL A 98 7.30 17.28 -8.51
CA VAL A 98 6.09 18.10 -8.47
C VAL A 98 5.22 17.66 -7.30
N GLU A 99 4.45 18.55 -6.75
CA GLU A 99 3.49 18.31 -5.68
C GLU A 99 2.08 18.52 -6.22
N VAL A 100 1.18 17.59 -5.91
CA VAL A 100 -0.22 17.61 -6.34
C VAL A 100 -1.12 17.45 -5.14
N GLU A 101 -2.12 18.29 -5.01
CA GLU A 101 -3.14 18.16 -3.99
C GLU A 101 -4.19 17.13 -4.44
N LEU A 102 -4.33 16.04 -3.69
CA LEU A 102 -5.37 15.03 -3.90
C LEU A 102 -6.54 15.29 -2.95
N ILE A 103 -7.67 15.70 -3.53
CA ILE A 103 -8.91 15.97 -2.79
C ILE A 103 -9.74 14.69 -2.72
N LEU A 104 -9.96 14.22 -1.51
CA LEU A 104 -10.72 13.01 -1.18
C LEU A 104 -12.00 13.39 -0.42
N PRO A 105 -12.96 12.47 -0.24
CA PRO A 105 -14.25 12.77 0.40
C PRO A 105 -14.16 13.42 1.78
N THR A 106 -13.18 13.03 2.59
CA THR A 106 -13.06 13.41 4.00
C THR A 106 -11.74 14.11 4.33
N THR A 107 -10.81 14.20 3.37
CA THR A 107 -9.48 14.77 3.60
C THR A 107 -8.86 15.24 2.30
N THR A 108 -7.83 16.05 2.42
CA THR A 108 -6.93 16.41 1.34
C THR A 108 -5.54 15.90 1.67
N ALA A 109 -4.88 15.29 0.69
CA ALA A 109 -3.52 14.77 0.84
C ALA A 109 -2.58 15.47 -0.16
N SER A 110 -1.41 15.87 0.30
CA SER A 110 -0.32 16.27 -0.59
C SER A 110 0.39 15.02 -1.11
N VAL A 111 0.55 14.93 -2.42
CA VAL A 111 1.22 13.83 -3.11
C VAL A 111 2.46 14.37 -3.80
N GLU A 112 3.61 13.87 -3.40
CA GLU A 112 4.89 14.24 -4.00
C GLU A 112 5.24 13.23 -5.10
N ILE A 113 5.55 13.73 -6.30
CA ILE A 113 5.87 12.90 -7.46
C ILE A 113 7.28 13.27 -7.92
N HIS A 114 8.19 12.31 -7.88
CA HIS A 114 9.56 12.47 -8.31
C HIS A 114 9.77 11.88 -9.71
N ARG A 115 10.52 12.59 -10.53
CA ARG A 115 10.93 12.12 -11.85
C ARG A 115 12.12 11.17 -11.71
N ARG A 116 11.95 9.92 -12.11
CA ARG A 116 13.05 8.95 -12.16
C ARG A 116 13.92 9.17 -13.39
N HIS A 117 15.11 8.55 -13.41
CA HIS A 117 16.05 8.59 -14.54
C HIS A 117 15.48 7.97 -15.83
N ASP A 118 14.46 7.10 -15.71
CA ASP A 118 13.74 6.47 -16.82
C ASP A 118 12.44 7.21 -17.17
N ASP A 119 12.29 8.46 -16.70
CA ASP A 119 11.14 9.35 -16.85
C ASP A 119 9.84 8.86 -16.21
N ARG A 120 9.82 7.68 -15.57
CA ARG A 120 8.65 7.18 -14.84
C ARG A 120 8.46 7.94 -13.53
N PRO A 121 7.23 8.21 -13.12
CA PRO A 121 6.96 8.85 -11.84
C PRO A 121 7.18 7.88 -10.67
N LEU A 122 7.86 8.35 -9.63
CA LEU A 122 7.89 7.76 -8.31
C LEU A 122 6.95 8.58 -7.43
N VAL A 123 5.83 8.01 -7.05
CA VAL A 123 4.79 8.68 -6.27
C VAL A 123 5.00 8.38 -4.80
N MET A 124 5.07 9.42 -3.95
CA MET A 124 5.28 9.33 -2.51
C MET A 124 4.12 9.97 -1.75
N LEU A 125 3.67 9.30 -0.70
CA LEU A 125 2.55 9.71 0.15
C LEU A 125 3.02 9.89 1.58
N ASP A 126 2.68 10.99 2.21
CA ASP A 126 2.90 11.18 3.65
C ASP A 126 1.91 10.31 4.45
N ILE A 127 2.46 9.57 5.40
CA ILE A 127 1.72 8.68 6.30
C ILE A 127 1.96 9.13 7.73
N LYS A 128 0.94 9.11 8.55
CA LYS A 128 1.09 9.37 9.99
C LYS A 128 1.89 8.25 10.64
N PRO A 129 2.94 8.55 11.42
CA PRO A 129 3.66 7.53 12.17
C PRO A 129 2.72 6.74 13.09
N PRO A 130 2.84 5.40 13.15
CA PRO A 130 2.01 4.60 14.03
C PRO A 130 2.44 4.75 15.49
N ILE A 131 1.53 4.41 16.39
CA ILE A 131 1.81 4.28 17.83
C ILE A 131 1.97 2.79 18.13
N PHE A 132 3.10 2.42 18.74
CA PHE A 132 3.37 1.02 19.08
C PHE A 132 2.80 0.65 20.43
N ARG A 133 2.18 -0.53 20.51
CA ARG A 133 1.72 -1.15 21.74
C ARG A 133 2.21 -2.60 21.81
N GLN A 134 2.56 -3.03 23.00
CA GLN A 134 2.85 -4.43 23.29
C GLN A 134 1.54 -5.09 23.77
N ASP A 135 1.12 -6.10 23.04
CA ASP A 135 -0.05 -6.90 23.40
C ASP A 135 0.41 -8.20 24.09
N SER A 136 -0.39 -8.71 25.03
CA SER A 136 -0.15 -10.04 25.61
C SER A 136 -0.63 -11.09 24.61
N LEU A 137 0.28 -11.59 23.78
CA LEU A 137 0.00 -12.55 22.71
C LEU A 137 0.53 -13.94 23.08
N ASP A 138 -0.22 -14.98 22.76
CA ASP A 138 0.29 -16.34 22.74
C ASP A 138 1.06 -16.56 21.42
N LEU A 139 2.39 -16.41 21.47
CA LEU A 139 3.24 -16.58 20.31
C LEU A 139 3.28 -18.04 19.79
N ALA A 140 3.02 -19.02 20.64
CA ALA A 140 2.93 -20.42 20.21
C ALA A 140 1.66 -20.64 19.38
N GLN A 141 0.53 -20.09 19.83
CA GLN A 141 -0.71 -20.06 19.03
C GLN A 141 -0.51 -19.36 17.68
N LEU A 142 0.12 -18.18 17.70
CA LEU A 142 0.39 -17.44 16.45
C LEU A 142 1.31 -18.25 15.52
N ALA A 143 2.32 -18.92 16.05
CA ALA A 143 3.21 -19.78 15.27
C ALA A 143 2.42 -20.92 14.60
N ASP A 144 1.57 -21.62 15.35
CA ASP A 144 0.73 -22.69 14.79
C ASP A 144 -0.19 -22.16 13.70
N LEU A 145 -0.82 -21.00 13.90
CA LEU A 145 -1.71 -20.36 12.92
C LEU A 145 -0.99 -19.92 11.63
N LEU A 146 0.31 -19.62 11.71
CA LEU A 146 1.15 -19.27 10.56
C LEU A 146 1.93 -20.47 10.00
N SER A 147 1.84 -21.67 10.60
CA SER A 147 2.67 -22.85 10.28
C SER A 147 4.17 -22.61 10.51
N LEU A 148 4.51 -21.77 11.49
CA LEU A 148 5.87 -21.46 11.91
C LEU A 148 6.28 -22.31 13.12
N ARG A 149 7.58 -22.41 13.37
CA ARG A 149 8.17 -22.92 14.60
C ARG A 149 8.55 -21.75 15.51
N MET A 150 8.62 -21.96 16.82
CA MET A 150 9.12 -20.91 17.72
C MET A 150 10.55 -20.47 17.40
N THR A 151 11.36 -21.35 16.79
CA THR A 151 12.73 -21.05 16.32
C THR A 151 12.77 -20.22 15.04
N ASP A 152 11.64 -20.04 14.36
CA ASP A 152 11.53 -19.19 13.18
C ASP A 152 11.35 -17.71 13.53
N TYR A 153 10.97 -17.38 14.79
CA TYR A 153 10.87 -16.00 15.25
C TYR A 153 12.26 -15.42 15.56
N ARG A 154 12.39 -14.12 15.31
CA ARG A 154 13.53 -13.32 15.79
C ARG A 154 13.17 -12.66 17.11
N LEU A 155 13.19 -13.44 18.20
CA LEU A 155 12.72 -13.01 19.53
C LEU A 155 13.61 -11.93 20.19
N GLU A 156 14.75 -11.58 19.61
CA GLU A 156 15.51 -10.37 19.98
C GLU A 156 14.77 -9.08 19.65
N TYR A 157 13.74 -9.15 18.78
CA TYR A 157 12.84 -8.05 18.46
C TYR A 157 11.42 -8.40 18.88
N PRO A 158 10.65 -7.44 19.44
CA PRO A 158 9.33 -7.73 19.96
C PRO A 158 8.30 -7.97 18.83
N VAL A 159 7.40 -8.93 19.06
CA VAL A 159 6.14 -8.97 18.30
C VAL A 159 5.21 -7.92 18.92
N GLU A 160 4.89 -6.87 18.18
CA GLU A 160 4.11 -5.74 18.71
C GLU A 160 3.14 -5.18 17.64
N THR A 161 2.12 -4.48 18.11
CA THR A 161 1.14 -3.85 17.20
C THR A 161 1.52 -2.41 16.92
N ALA A 162 1.69 -2.08 15.65
CA ALA A 162 1.76 -0.72 15.13
C ALA A 162 0.33 -0.22 14.85
N ALA A 163 -0.19 0.64 15.73
CA ALA A 163 -1.55 1.17 15.68
C ALA A 163 -1.60 2.49 14.91
N GLY A 164 -2.52 2.59 13.95
CA GLY A 164 -2.76 3.75 13.12
C GLY A 164 -4.15 3.66 12.46
N ASP A 165 -4.27 4.09 11.23
CA ASP A 165 -5.51 3.89 10.46
C ASP A 165 -5.87 2.40 10.35
N PHE A 166 -4.85 1.55 10.29
CA PHE A 166 -4.93 0.11 10.50
C PHE A 166 -3.98 -0.31 11.63
N ASN A 167 -4.36 -1.36 12.37
CA ASN A 167 -3.49 -1.98 13.37
C ASN A 167 -2.75 -3.14 12.72
N HIS A 168 -1.44 -2.99 12.55
CA HIS A 168 -0.56 -3.99 11.97
C HIS A 168 0.19 -4.75 13.08
N LEU A 169 -0.03 -6.06 13.21
CA LEU A 169 0.81 -6.89 14.06
C LEU A 169 2.13 -7.17 13.35
N VAL A 170 3.22 -6.64 13.85
CA VAL A 170 4.55 -6.79 13.28
C VAL A 170 5.21 -8.04 13.83
N VAL A 171 5.58 -8.95 12.95
CA VAL A 171 6.13 -10.27 13.31
C VAL A 171 7.49 -10.48 12.62
N PRO A 172 8.60 -10.30 13.36
CA PRO A 172 9.94 -10.55 12.83
C PRO A 172 10.25 -12.06 12.77
N VAL A 173 10.74 -12.54 11.64
CA VAL A 173 11.17 -13.93 11.43
C VAL A 173 12.62 -14.04 10.97
N SER A 174 13.19 -15.24 11.07
CA SER A 174 14.62 -15.48 10.91
C SER A 174 15.15 -15.27 9.50
N GLY A 175 14.34 -15.51 8.46
CA GLY A 175 14.77 -15.36 7.07
C GLY A 175 13.79 -15.91 6.05
N LEU A 176 14.20 -15.96 4.78
CA LEU A 176 13.38 -16.39 3.65
C LEU A 176 12.87 -17.82 3.79
N GLU A 177 13.64 -18.72 4.44
CA GLU A 177 13.16 -20.09 4.66
C GLU A 177 11.93 -20.12 5.57
N ALA A 178 11.91 -19.30 6.64
CA ALA A 178 10.75 -19.14 7.50
C ALA A 178 9.58 -18.50 6.73
N MET A 179 9.84 -17.45 5.93
CA MET A 179 8.81 -16.81 5.09
C MET A 179 8.12 -17.78 4.14
N ARG A 180 8.88 -18.62 3.44
CA ARG A 180 8.35 -19.64 2.50
C ARG A 180 7.57 -20.76 3.18
N ARG A 181 7.86 -21.01 4.47
CA ARG A 181 7.15 -22.02 5.27
C ARG A 181 5.76 -21.57 5.67
N ILE A 182 5.51 -20.27 5.75
CA ILE A 182 4.23 -19.73 6.20
C ILE A 182 3.10 -20.24 5.31
N ASN A 183 2.19 -20.97 5.92
CA ASN A 183 0.94 -21.46 5.34
C ASN A 183 -0.20 -21.17 6.32
N PRO A 184 -0.87 -20.00 6.22
CA PRO A 184 -1.78 -19.54 7.25
C PRO A 184 -3.05 -20.37 7.36
N HIS A 185 -3.43 -20.70 8.57
CA HIS A 185 -4.77 -21.17 8.89
C HIS A 185 -5.72 -19.95 8.95
N PHE A 186 -6.22 -19.52 7.80
CA PHE A 186 -6.91 -18.23 7.64
C PHE A 186 -8.10 -18.02 8.58
N GLU A 187 -8.90 -19.04 8.86
CA GLU A 187 -10.04 -18.93 9.77
C GLU A 187 -9.58 -18.65 11.20
N GLY A 188 -8.63 -19.44 11.70
CA GLY A 188 -8.06 -19.25 13.04
C GLY A 188 -7.30 -17.93 13.17
N LEU A 189 -6.53 -17.57 12.14
CA LEU A 189 -5.81 -16.29 12.13
C LEU A 189 -6.76 -15.10 12.09
N THR A 190 -7.90 -15.21 11.38
CA THR A 190 -8.96 -14.19 11.39
C THR A 190 -9.57 -14.02 12.77
N GLN A 191 -9.81 -15.13 13.48
CA GLN A 191 -10.32 -15.09 14.85
C GLN A 191 -9.30 -14.45 15.80
N PHE A 192 -8.02 -14.86 15.71
CA PHE A 192 -6.92 -14.27 16.46
C PHE A 192 -6.85 -12.74 16.23
N CYS A 193 -6.94 -12.29 14.97
CA CYS A 193 -6.94 -10.87 14.62
C CYS A 193 -8.10 -10.10 15.27
N ARG A 194 -9.30 -10.69 15.33
CA ARG A 194 -10.46 -10.07 16.02
C ARG A 194 -10.24 -9.95 17.52
N GLU A 195 -9.74 -11.00 18.17
CA GLU A 195 -9.51 -11.05 19.62
C GLU A 195 -8.47 -10.01 20.06
N HIS A 196 -7.45 -9.77 19.25
CA HIS A 196 -6.37 -8.84 19.55
C HIS A 196 -6.54 -7.44 18.92
N VAL A 197 -7.66 -7.17 18.23
CA VAL A 197 -7.95 -5.90 17.55
C VAL A 197 -6.82 -5.54 16.56
N VAL A 198 -6.40 -6.53 15.77
CA VAL A 198 -5.38 -6.43 14.73
C VAL A 198 -6.06 -6.54 13.38
N HIS A 199 -5.77 -5.62 12.46
CA HIS A 199 -6.35 -5.65 11.11
C HIS A 199 -5.53 -6.50 10.14
N THR A 200 -4.20 -6.47 10.29
CA THR A 200 -3.28 -7.20 9.44
C THR A 200 -2.14 -7.83 10.26
N VAL A 201 -1.58 -8.94 9.76
CA VAL A 201 -0.40 -9.58 10.31
C VAL A 201 0.74 -9.40 9.33
N ALA A 202 1.67 -8.51 9.64
CA ALA A 202 2.82 -8.14 8.83
C ALA A 202 4.04 -8.95 9.26
N VAL A 203 4.32 -10.04 8.57
CA VAL A 203 5.50 -10.86 8.79
C VAL A 203 6.65 -10.34 7.94
N PHE A 204 7.83 -10.18 8.49
CA PHE A 204 8.98 -9.71 7.74
C PHE A 204 10.28 -10.38 8.15
N CYS A 205 11.25 -10.40 7.22
CA CYS A 205 12.65 -10.70 7.50
C CYS A 205 13.57 -9.71 6.76
N THR A 206 14.86 -9.72 7.13
CA THR A 206 15.91 -8.90 6.52
C THR A 206 16.72 -9.65 5.44
N GLU A 207 16.45 -10.93 5.22
CA GLU A 207 16.88 -11.63 4.01
C GLU A 207 15.92 -11.27 2.89
N VAL A 208 16.45 -11.08 1.69
CA VAL A 208 15.70 -10.63 0.52
C VAL A 208 16.02 -11.48 -0.71
N GLU A 209 15.08 -11.56 -1.63
CA GLU A 209 15.29 -12.20 -2.93
C GLU A 209 16.06 -11.29 -3.90
N ARG A 210 15.84 -9.97 -3.79
CA ARG A 210 16.49 -8.97 -4.64
C ARG A 210 17.33 -8.04 -3.79
N SER A 211 18.62 -7.94 -4.12
CA SER A 211 19.63 -7.21 -3.34
C SER A 211 19.40 -5.69 -3.22
N GLU A 212 18.54 -5.10 -4.05
CA GLU A 212 18.13 -3.70 -3.96
C GLU A 212 17.12 -3.43 -2.85
N ASN A 213 16.54 -4.48 -2.26
CA ASN A 213 15.61 -4.41 -1.15
C ASN A 213 16.32 -4.67 0.19
N ALA A 214 15.71 -4.27 1.28
CA ALA A 214 16.20 -4.48 2.64
C ALA A 214 15.27 -5.36 3.48
N LEU A 215 14.02 -5.52 3.05
CA LEU A 215 13.02 -6.34 3.72
C LEU A 215 12.29 -7.22 2.72
N HIS A 216 11.99 -8.44 3.14
CA HIS A 216 11.00 -9.32 2.52
C HIS A 216 9.77 -9.38 3.43
N VAL A 217 8.58 -9.15 2.85
CA VAL A 217 7.36 -8.92 3.61
C VAL A 217 6.22 -9.80 3.11
N ARG A 218 5.45 -10.38 4.03
CA ARG A 218 4.13 -10.96 3.77
C ARG A 218 3.12 -10.29 4.67
N ASP A 219 1.98 -9.86 4.12
CA ASP A 219 0.97 -9.08 4.84
C ASP A 219 -0.41 -9.73 4.70
N PHE A 220 -0.88 -10.36 5.79
CA PHE A 220 -2.16 -11.03 5.87
C PHE A 220 -3.23 -10.05 6.35
N CYS A 221 -4.08 -9.56 5.43
CA CYS A 221 -5.01 -8.45 5.65
C CYS A 221 -6.45 -8.90 5.94
N LEU A 222 -6.62 -9.81 6.88
CA LEU A 222 -7.85 -10.59 7.07
C LEU A 222 -9.07 -9.75 7.45
N LEU A 223 -8.90 -8.73 8.30
CA LEU A 223 -10.00 -7.84 8.69
C LEU A 223 -10.20 -6.66 7.71
N VAL A 224 -9.33 -6.55 6.70
CA VAL A 224 -9.49 -5.60 5.58
C VAL A 224 -10.19 -6.26 4.38
N GLY A 225 -10.33 -7.59 4.41
CA GLY A 225 -11.08 -8.34 3.40
C GLY A 225 -10.23 -8.94 2.28
N VAL A 226 -8.92 -9.03 2.49
CA VAL A 226 -7.94 -9.65 1.58
C VAL A 226 -7.15 -10.69 2.37
N LEU A 227 -6.98 -11.89 1.83
CA LEU A 227 -6.23 -12.95 2.52
C LEU A 227 -4.74 -12.59 2.67
N GLU A 228 -4.12 -12.16 1.60
CA GLU A 228 -2.73 -11.68 1.57
C GLU A 228 -2.61 -10.53 0.58
N SER A 229 -1.93 -9.45 0.95
CA SER A 229 -1.75 -8.26 0.13
C SER A 229 -0.46 -8.34 -0.68
N ALA A 230 -0.56 -8.08 -1.97
CA ALA A 230 0.61 -8.00 -2.85
C ALA A 230 1.50 -6.79 -2.57
N ALA A 231 0.93 -5.69 -2.09
CA ALA A 231 1.64 -4.47 -1.73
C ALA A 231 0.77 -3.60 -0.83
N ALA A 232 1.28 -3.18 0.32
CA ALA A 232 0.55 -2.36 1.28
C ALA A 232 1.42 -1.21 1.82
N GLY A 233 1.07 0.02 1.47
CA GLY A 233 1.80 1.22 1.90
C GLY A 233 1.79 1.39 3.42
N THR A 234 0.63 1.25 4.07
CA THR A 234 0.50 1.43 5.52
C THR A 234 1.27 0.37 6.32
N THR A 235 1.30 -0.87 5.85
CA THR A 235 2.10 -1.95 6.43
C THR A 235 3.59 -1.61 6.35
N ASN A 236 4.07 -1.14 5.20
CA ASN A 236 5.47 -0.78 5.03
C ASN A 236 5.85 0.49 5.82
N ALA A 237 4.92 1.43 6.01
CA ALA A 237 5.09 2.56 6.93
C ALA A 237 5.24 2.08 8.39
N ALA A 238 4.44 1.10 8.82
CA ALA A 238 4.55 0.49 10.13
C ALA A 238 5.91 -0.23 10.29
N LEU A 239 6.34 -0.99 9.28
CA LEU A 239 7.60 -1.72 9.29
C LEU A 239 8.82 -0.79 9.40
N ILE A 240 8.95 0.26 8.57
CA ILE A 240 10.09 1.18 8.68
C ILE A 240 10.10 1.88 10.06
N SER A 241 8.93 2.24 10.57
CA SER A 241 8.81 2.85 11.91
C SER A 241 9.25 1.87 13.01
N TYR A 242 8.88 0.59 12.87
CA TYR A 242 9.31 -0.49 13.74
C TYR A 242 10.84 -0.70 13.72
N LEU A 243 11.44 -0.72 12.51
CA LEU A 243 12.89 -0.90 12.34
C LEU A 243 13.69 0.21 13.01
N VAL A 244 13.25 1.47 12.84
CA VAL A 244 13.88 2.63 13.47
C VAL A 244 13.70 2.58 15.00
N ARG A 245 12.49 2.32 15.47
CA ARG A 245 12.18 2.23 16.91
C ARG A 245 13.00 1.17 17.64
N ASN A 246 13.18 0.00 17.02
CA ASN A 246 13.88 -1.12 17.62
C ASN A 246 15.40 -1.14 17.31
N GLY A 247 15.94 -0.07 16.70
CA GLY A 247 17.37 0.08 16.41
C GLY A 247 17.91 -0.90 15.37
N ILE A 248 17.03 -1.54 14.59
CA ILE A 248 17.42 -2.42 13.49
C ILE A 248 18.01 -1.58 12.34
N VAL A 249 17.46 -0.37 12.16
CA VAL A 249 17.98 0.63 11.25
C VAL A 249 18.33 1.89 12.02
N SER A 250 19.55 2.37 11.83
CA SER A 250 20.00 3.61 12.46
C SER A 250 19.45 4.83 11.74
N ALA A 251 18.84 5.73 12.49
CA ALA A 251 18.32 7.00 11.99
C ALA A 251 18.84 8.12 12.93
N ASN A 252 19.89 8.82 12.51
CA ASN A 252 20.61 9.82 13.33
C ASN A 252 20.29 11.28 12.99
N GLY A 253 19.22 11.52 12.24
CA GLY A 253 18.61 12.86 12.07
C GLY A 253 19.14 13.73 10.94
N GLU A 254 20.33 13.48 10.40
CA GLU A 254 20.89 14.36 9.34
C GLU A 254 20.35 14.07 7.94
N GLN A 255 20.04 12.81 7.66
CA GLN A 255 19.51 12.38 6.36
C GLN A 255 18.32 11.46 6.56
N PRO A 256 17.31 11.53 5.68
CA PRO A 256 16.22 10.57 5.69
C PRO A 256 16.73 9.14 5.48
N VAL A 257 16.19 8.20 6.22
CA VAL A 257 16.40 6.77 5.99
C VAL A 257 15.47 6.29 4.91
N VAL A 258 16.03 5.61 3.92
CA VAL A 258 15.30 5.05 2.78
C VAL A 258 15.41 3.54 2.82
N ILE A 259 14.26 2.86 2.77
CA ILE A 259 14.18 1.40 2.71
C ILE A 259 13.27 1.01 1.55
N ASN A 260 13.73 0.09 0.72
CA ASN A 260 12.89 -0.61 -0.23
C ASN A 260 12.54 -1.98 0.35
N SER A 261 11.28 -2.34 0.30
CA SER A 261 10.77 -3.65 0.71
C SER A 261 10.23 -4.39 -0.49
N GLU A 262 10.44 -5.69 -0.53
CA GLU A 262 9.77 -6.57 -1.47
C GLU A 262 8.60 -7.28 -0.78
N GLN A 263 7.49 -7.46 -1.49
CA GLN A 263 6.26 -8.08 -0.98
C GLN A 263 5.54 -8.80 -2.11
N GLY A 264 4.68 -9.76 -1.77
CA GLY A 264 3.78 -10.42 -2.72
C GLY A 264 4.42 -11.51 -3.58
N HIS A 265 5.65 -11.91 -3.28
CA HIS A 265 6.36 -12.97 -4.02
C HIS A 265 5.63 -14.30 -3.92
N GLU A 266 5.14 -14.67 -2.73
CA GLU A 266 4.46 -15.94 -2.47
C GLU A 266 3.07 -16.06 -3.10
N ILE A 267 2.51 -14.94 -3.53
CA ILE A 267 1.23 -14.88 -4.27
C ILE A 267 1.44 -14.49 -5.74
N GLU A 268 2.66 -14.66 -6.25
CA GLU A 268 3.04 -14.43 -7.64
C GLU A 268 2.77 -13.00 -8.16
N ARG A 269 2.75 -12.03 -7.25
CA ARG A 269 2.59 -10.60 -7.57
C ARG A 269 3.69 -9.76 -6.92
N PRO A 270 4.96 -9.95 -7.34
CA PRO A 270 6.09 -9.27 -6.72
C PRO A 270 5.94 -7.76 -6.81
N SER A 271 6.25 -7.08 -5.71
CA SER A 271 6.18 -5.63 -5.58
C SER A 271 7.47 -5.07 -4.97
N SER A 272 7.68 -3.77 -5.15
CA SER A 272 8.72 -3.00 -4.48
C SER A 272 8.12 -1.72 -3.90
N ILE A 273 8.19 -1.59 -2.59
CA ILE A 273 7.63 -0.47 -1.85
C ILE A 273 8.80 0.36 -1.29
N ARG A 274 8.82 1.66 -1.63
CA ARG A 274 9.80 2.60 -1.10
C ARG A 274 9.23 3.29 0.13
N SER A 275 9.95 3.21 1.24
CA SER A 275 9.64 3.91 2.49
C SER A 275 10.76 4.90 2.81
N VAL A 276 10.38 6.10 3.26
CA VAL A 276 11.31 7.17 3.66
C VAL A 276 10.90 7.70 5.02
N VAL A 277 11.84 7.74 5.96
CA VAL A 277 11.60 8.24 7.30
C VAL A 277 12.65 9.29 7.68
N SER A 278 12.17 10.43 8.16
CA SER A 278 13.01 11.47 8.78
C SER A 278 12.81 11.45 10.29
N VAL A 279 13.92 11.47 11.01
CA VAL A 279 13.94 11.42 12.49
C VAL A 279 14.63 12.67 13.00
N ASN A 280 14.05 13.30 14.02
CA ASN A 280 14.67 14.38 14.76
C ASN A 280 14.51 14.12 16.26
N ASP A 281 15.59 14.24 17.03
CA ASP A 281 15.60 13.97 18.48
C ASP A 281 14.97 12.61 18.86
N GLY A 282 15.25 11.57 18.06
CA GLY A 282 14.73 10.23 18.27
C GLY A 282 13.23 10.04 17.93
N LYS A 283 12.58 11.05 17.36
CA LYS A 283 11.17 11.00 16.96
C LYS A 283 11.04 11.05 15.44
N ILE A 284 10.15 10.25 14.89
CA ILE A 284 9.79 10.32 13.48
C ILE A 284 9.02 11.62 13.25
N VAL A 285 9.57 12.51 12.41
CA VAL A 285 8.98 13.81 12.05
C VAL A 285 8.34 13.80 10.67
N ARG A 286 8.77 12.90 9.78
CA ARG A 286 8.15 12.65 8.49
C ARG A 286 8.27 11.17 8.13
N LEU A 287 7.20 10.62 7.59
CA LEU A 287 7.13 9.23 7.13
C LEU A 287 6.41 9.23 5.79
N GLN A 288 7.07 8.69 4.77
CA GLN A 288 6.51 8.58 3.43
C GLN A 288 6.61 7.14 2.94
N VAL A 289 5.59 6.73 2.19
CA VAL A 289 5.60 5.46 1.47
C VAL A 289 5.12 5.68 0.05
N GLY A 290 5.75 5.01 -0.88
CA GLY A 290 5.38 5.15 -2.27
C GLY A 290 6.02 4.10 -3.17
N GLY A 291 5.89 4.33 -4.45
CA GLY A 291 6.38 3.43 -5.48
C GLY A 291 6.00 3.92 -6.88
N VAL A 292 6.20 3.06 -7.83
CA VAL A 292 5.84 3.27 -9.23
C VAL A 292 4.58 2.48 -9.57
N ALA A 293 3.95 2.78 -10.70
CA ALA A 293 2.88 1.94 -11.24
C ALA A 293 3.15 1.65 -12.72
N THR A 294 2.73 0.47 -13.15
CA THR A 294 2.81 0.04 -14.56
C THR A 294 1.41 -0.13 -15.11
N LYS A 295 1.12 0.54 -16.23
CA LYS A 295 -0.16 0.41 -16.92
C LYS A 295 -0.27 -0.98 -17.56
N PHE A 296 -1.38 -1.66 -17.30
CA PHE A 296 -1.67 -2.99 -17.83
C PHE A 296 -2.79 -2.98 -18.88
N ILE A 297 -3.86 -2.21 -18.62
CA ILE A 297 -4.97 -2.03 -19.56
C ILE A 297 -5.18 -0.54 -19.81
N ASP A 298 -5.51 -0.19 -21.06
CA ASP A 298 -6.03 1.12 -21.44
C ASP A 298 -7.19 0.89 -22.39
N GLY A 299 -8.37 1.45 -22.10
CA GLY A 299 -9.58 1.18 -22.86
C GLY A 299 -10.79 2.00 -22.39
N GLU A 300 -11.97 1.44 -22.56
CA GLU A 300 -13.23 2.11 -22.30
C GLU A 300 -14.23 1.19 -21.60
N LEU A 301 -15.01 1.77 -20.69
CA LEU A 301 -16.20 1.14 -20.12
C LEU A 301 -17.43 1.56 -20.91
N HIS A 302 -18.32 0.62 -21.21
CA HIS A 302 -19.59 0.90 -21.87
C HIS A 302 -20.73 0.78 -20.84
N LEU A 303 -21.25 1.92 -20.42
CA LEU A 303 -22.28 2.01 -19.40
C LEU A 303 -23.67 2.16 -20.02
N PRO A 304 -24.73 1.63 -19.39
CA PRO A 304 -26.09 1.87 -19.83
C PRO A 304 -26.43 3.36 -19.74
N GLU A 305 -27.28 3.85 -20.63
CA GLU A 305 -27.88 5.17 -20.46
C GLU A 305 -28.73 5.20 -19.20
N ARG A 306 -28.70 6.32 -18.47
CA ARG A 306 -29.58 6.49 -17.30
C ARG A 306 -31.02 6.36 -17.75
N SER A 307 -31.74 5.44 -17.16
CA SER A 307 -33.21 5.49 -17.18
C SER A 307 -33.63 6.79 -16.49
N GLN A 308 -34.31 7.66 -17.20
CA GLN A 308 -34.87 8.91 -16.66
C GLN A 308 -35.90 8.61 -15.57
#